data_714796d77d95369a2febb2a944c274a6
#
_entry.id   714796d77d95369a2febb2a944c274a6
#
_cell.length_a   1.000
_cell.length_b   1.000
_cell.length_c   1.000
_cell.angle_alpha   90.00
_cell.angle_beta   90.00
_cell.angle_gamma   90.00
#
_symmetry.space_group_name_H-M   'P 1'
#
loop_
_entity.id
_entity.type
_entity.pdbx_description
1 polymer ?
#
loop_
_entity_poly.entity_id
_entity_poly.type
_entity_poly.pdbx_seq_one_letter_code
_entity_poly.pdbx_strand_id
1 'polypeptide(L)'
;MRIKRSPSRRQIARSAQLLAVTVGMVATTAFALPTAVSASPQDYSASQLSEVSDAVQRSGVEGIAWHVDEGADHVLVTADSSVSRAEIAKIRQSAGANAGAIRVERAPGVFTPLLSAGDAIYGGQYRCSLGFNVVSGSTYYFLTAGHCGDVANTWYTNSSHTTLIGPTIGSSYPGNDYALVRYDNTSLSHPGGFTVADAYVGESVKRTGSTTGTHSGTVTALNVSVRYVGKGGGTVSGMIRTNVCAEPGDSGGALYDGSKALGITSGGSGDCKSGGTTFYQPVREAANAYNVTVY
;
A
#
# COMPACT_ATOMS: atom_id res chain seq x y z
N MET A 1 -44.37 -23.20 -44.40
CA MET A 1 -43.86 -24.34 -45.18
C MET A 1 -43.05 -25.18 -44.23
N ARG A 2 -43.70 -26.17 -43.57
CA ARG A 2 -43.56 -27.65 -43.73
C ARG A 2 -42.09 -28.05 -43.98
N ILE A 3 -41.45 -28.98 -43.24
CA ILE A 3 -41.77 -30.35 -42.82
C ILE A 3 -40.73 -30.78 -41.76
N LYS A 4 -41.07 -31.24 -40.57
CA LYS A 4 -41.06 -32.59 -39.94
C LYS A 4 -40.05 -33.61 -40.53
N ARG A 5 -39.23 -34.24 -39.68
CA ARG A 5 -39.35 -35.63 -39.23
C ARG A 5 -38.20 -36.12 -38.32
N SER A 6 -38.54 -36.67 -37.15
CA SER A 6 -37.88 -37.76 -36.41
C SER A 6 -38.22 -39.13 -37.08
N PRO A 7 -37.84 -40.27 -36.47
CA PRO A 7 -36.73 -40.81 -35.65
C PRO A 7 -36.21 -42.15 -36.18
N SER A 8 -35.22 -42.77 -35.51
CA SER A 8 -35.09 -44.24 -35.62
C SER A 8 -34.30 -44.84 -34.43
N ARG A 9 -35.06 -45.63 -33.70
CA ARG A 9 -34.54 -46.69 -32.76
C ARG A 9 -33.98 -47.86 -33.54
N ARG A 10 -32.94 -48.48 -33.07
CA ARG A 10 -32.72 -49.93 -33.25
C ARG A 10 -32.18 -50.55 -31.97
N GLN A 11 -33.01 -51.44 -31.44
CA GLN A 11 -32.70 -52.54 -30.53
C GLN A 11 -32.14 -53.76 -31.29
N ILE A 12 -31.72 -54.74 -30.50
CA ILE A 12 -31.48 -56.18 -30.80
C ILE A 12 -29.94 -56.48 -30.63
N ALA A 13 -29.46 -57.53 -29.96
CA ALA A 13 -30.09 -58.76 -29.42
C ALA A 13 -29.18 -59.36 -28.30
N ARG A 14 -29.79 -60.18 -27.49
CA ARG A 14 -29.21 -61.09 -26.50
C ARG A 14 -28.45 -62.22 -27.17
N SER A 15 -27.32 -62.66 -26.54
CA SER A 15 -26.90 -64.07 -26.67
C SER A 15 -26.32 -64.52 -25.32
N ALA A 16 -27.00 -65.47 -24.73
CA ALA A 16 -26.56 -66.26 -23.57
C ALA A 16 -25.70 -67.45 -24.09
N GLN A 17 -24.60 -67.71 -23.46
CA GLN A 17 -23.98 -69.04 -23.49
C GLN A 17 -23.47 -69.43 -22.12
N LEU A 18 -23.91 -70.57 -21.71
CA LEU A 18 -23.61 -71.30 -20.47
C LEU A 18 -22.33 -72.15 -20.62
N LEU A 19 -21.79 -72.51 -19.45
CA LEU A 19 -20.94 -73.63 -19.08
C LEU A 19 -19.41 -73.49 -19.19
N ALA A 20 -18.71 -73.49 -18.02
CA ALA A 20 -18.16 -74.71 -17.42
C ALA A 20 -17.57 -74.41 -16.03
N VAL A 21 -17.93 -75.24 -15.08
CA VAL A 21 -17.41 -75.27 -13.71
C VAL A 21 -16.06 -76.00 -13.72
N THR A 22 -14.99 -75.32 -13.31
CA THR A 22 -13.76 -75.95 -12.82
C THR A 22 -13.45 -75.42 -11.44
N VAL A 23 -13.58 -76.32 -10.44
CA VAL A 23 -13.14 -76.07 -9.07
C VAL A 23 -11.62 -76.07 -9.03
N GLY A 24 -11.05 -74.88 -8.88
CA GLY A 24 -9.64 -74.65 -8.58
C GLY A 24 -9.51 -74.00 -7.23
N MET A 25 -8.95 -74.70 -6.23
CA MET A 25 -8.54 -74.13 -4.97
C MET A 25 -7.49 -73.02 -5.24
N VAL A 26 -7.87 -71.79 -5.06
CA VAL A 26 -6.90 -70.69 -5.04
C VAL A 26 -6.77 -70.23 -3.59
N ALA A 27 -5.55 -70.40 -3.07
CA ALA A 27 -5.16 -69.83 -1.78
C ALA A 27 -5.30 -68.33 -1.86
N THR A 28 -6.25 -67.76 -1.09
CA THR A 28 -6.43 -66.33 -0.94
C THR A 28 -5.30 -65.79 -0.06
N THR A 29 -4.25 -65.30 -0.65
CA THR A 29 -3.36 -64.32 0.02
C THR A 29 -4.14 -63.03 0.16
N ALA A 30 -4.57 -62.75 1.38
CA ALA A 30 -5.16 -61.45 1.74
C ALA A 30 -4.06 -60.38 1.62
N PHE A 31 -4.05 -59.67 0.51
CA PHE A 31 -3.35 -58.38 0.44
C PHE A 31 -4.13 -57.42 1.34
N ALA A 32 -3.59 -57.17 2.53
CA ALA A 32 -4.01 -56.06 3.36
C ALA A 32 -3.67 -54.78 2.59
N LEU A 33 -4.64 -54.14 1.98
CA LEU A 33 -4.52 -52.77 1.49
C LEU A 33 -4.19 -51.91 2.71
N PRO A 34 -3.16 -51.07 2.63
CA PRO A 34 -2.91 -50.11 3.69
C PRO A 34 -4.16 -49.22 3.78
N THR A 35 -4.88 -49.31 4.89
CA THR A 35 -5.90 -48.34 5.23
C THR A 35 -5.22 -47.00 5.33
N ALA A 36 -5.51 -46.11 4.36
CA ALA A 36 -5.12 -44.72 4.47
C ALA A 36 -5.76 -44.20 5.78
N VAL A 37 -4.95 -44.07 6.81
CA VAL A 37 -5.36 -43.38 8.03
C VAL A 37 -5.55 -41.93 7.60
N SER A 38 -6.80 -41.51 7.41
CA SER A 38 -7.16 -40.11 7.29
C SER A 38 -6.71 -39.46 8.59
N ALA A 39 -5.62 -38.72 8.57
CA ALA A 39 -5.22 -37.91 9.70
C ALA A 39 -6.37 -36.94 10.00
N SER A 40 -6.92 -37.03 11.20
CA SER A 40 -7.89 -36.05 11.70
C SER A 40 -7.28 -34.65 11.56
N PRO A 41 -8.10 -33.64 11.27
CA PRO A 41 -7.61 -32.26 11.32
C PRO A 41 -6.95 -32.06 12.68
N GLN A 42 -5.72 -31.57 12.69
CA GLN A 42 -5.00 -31.30 13.92
C GLN A 42 -5.46 -29.93 14.40
N ASP A 43 -6.17 -29.89 15.54
CA ASP A 43 -6.55 -28.66 16.20
C ASP A 43 -5.33 -28.07 16.91
N TYR A 44 -5.10 -26.77 16.72
CA TYR A 44 -4.01 -26.02 17.34
C TYR A 44 -4.56 -25.09 18.41
N SER A 45 -3.98 -25.11 19.60
CA SER A 45 -4.35 -24.16 20.65
C SER A 45 -3.92 -22.72 20.30
N ALA A 46 -4.59 -21.73 20.91
CA ALA A 46 -4.25 -20.32 20.72
C ALA A 46 -2.77 -20.02 21.01
N SER A 47 -2.17 -20.69 22.02
CA SER A 47 -0.74 -20.54 22.31
C SER A 47 0.14 -21.09 21.20
N GLN A 48 -0.19 -22.24 20.62
CA GLN A 48 0.54 -22.80 19.48
C GLN A 48 0.42 -21.92 18.25
N LEU A 49 -0.77 -21.35 17.96
CA LEU A 49 -0.96 -20.40 16.85
C LEU A 49 -0.17 -19.12 17.05
N SER A 50 -0.09 -18.61 18.28
CA SER A 50 0.77 -17.46 18.61
C SER A 50 2.24 -17.76 18.37
N GLU A 51 2.75 -18.93 18.84
CA GLU A 51 4.12 -19.37 18.58
C GLU A 51 4.44 -19.50 17.08
N VAL A 52 3.48 -20.00 16.29
CA VAL A 52 3.61 -20.10 14.84
C VAL A 52 3.64 -18.72 14.20
N SER A 53 2.80 -17.78 14.64
CA SER A 53 2.83 -16.38 14.18
C SER A 53 4.20 -15.72 14.43
N ASP A 54 4.75 -15.91 15.63
CA ASP A 54 6.10 -15.45 15.99
C ASP A 54 7.19 -16.13 15.15
N ALA A 55 7.01 -17.41 14.83
CA ALA A 55 7.93 -18.15 13.97
C ALA A 55 7.89 -17.63 12.52
N VAL A 56 6.72 -17.27 12.00
CA VAL A 56 6.57 -16.61 10.68
C VAL A 56 7.34 -15.29 10.69
N GLN A 57 7.19 -14.47 11.73
CA GLN A 57 7.91 -13.21 11.86
C GLN A 57 9.43 -13.44 11.90
N ARG A 58 9.91 -14.39 12.71
CA ARG A 58 11.35 -14.71 12.81
C ARG A 58 11.94 -15.31 11.53
N SER A 59 11.11 -15.80 10.61
CA SER A 59 11.59 -16.32 9.32
C SER A 59 12.32 -15.26 8.51
N GLY A 60 12.00 -13.96 8.71
CA GLY A 60 12.59 -12.85 7.98
C GLY A 60 12.34 -12.90 6.47
N VAL A 61 11.28 -13.59 6.03
CA VAL A 61 10.87 -13.61 4.64
C VAL A 61 10.07 -12.34 4.35
N GLU A 62 10.47 -11.61 3.32
CA GLU A 62 9.78 -10.42 2.83
C GLU A 62 8.65 -10.82 1.86
N GLY A 63 7.76 -9.87 1.54
CA GLY A 63 6.64 -10.12 0.61
C GLY A 63 5.52 -10.96 1.20
N ILE A 64 5.40 -11.05 2.53
CA ILE A 64 4.34 -11.78 3.21
C ILE A 64 3.51 -10.89 4.14
N ALA A 65 2.24 -11.22 4.26
CA ALA A 65 1.34 -10.76 5.32
C ALA A 65 0.79 -12.00 6.04
N TRP A 66 0.55 -11.92 7.36
CA TRP A 66 -0.01 -13.07 8.08
C TRP A 66 -0.89 -12.63 9.24
N HIS A 67 -1.79 -13.51 9.61
CA HIS A 67 -2.61 -13.38 10.82
C HIS A 67 -3.00 -14.76 11.37
N VAL A 68 -3.37 -14.79 12.63
CA VAL A 68 -3.98 -15.97 13.25
C VAL A 68 -5.46 -15.97 12.88
N ASP A 69 -5.94 -17.03 12.25
CA ASP A 69 -7.36 -17.31 12.03
C ASP A 69 -7.85 -18.28 13.11
N GLU A 70 -8.37 -17.73 14.19
CA GLU A 70 -8.86 -18.51 15.34
C GLU A 70 -10.07 -19.38 14.98
N GLY A 71 -10.86 -18.98 13.98
CA GLY A 71 -12.05 -19.74 13.54
C GLY A 71 -11.70 -20.96 12.69
N ALA A 72 -10.48 -20.99 12.14
CA ALA A 72 -10.01 -22.07 11.28
C ALA A 72 -8.73 -22.76 11.82
N ASP A 73 -8.34 -22.48 13.06
CA ASP A 73 -7.21 -23.08 13.78
C ASP A 73 -5.90 -23.07 12.99
N HIS A 74 -5.58 -21.96 12.33
CA HIS A 74 -4.33 -21.83 11.58
C HIS A 74 -3.79 -20.40 11.53
N VAL A 75 -2.53 -20.27 11.13
CA VAL A 75 -1.91 -19.01 10.74
C VAL A 75 -1.96 -18.91 9.22
N LEU A 76 -2.76 -17.97 8.71
CA LEU A 76 -2.81 -17.68 7.29
C LEU A 76 -1.65 -16.78 6.90
N VAL A 77 -0.83 -17.22 5.96
CA VAL A 77 0.25 -16.46 5.37
C VAL A 77 -0.10 -16.15 3.92
N THR A 78 -0.33 -14.89 3.63
CA THR A 78 -0.50 -14.40 2.26
C THR A 78 0.87 -14.03 1.70
N ALA A 79 1.31 -14.73 0.67
CA ALA A 79 2.60 -14.52 0.03
C ALA A 79 2.40 -13.90 -1.36
N ASP A 80 3.08 -12.80 -1.63
CA ASP A 80 3.05 -12.12 -2.91
C ASP A 80 3.81 -12.87 -4.02
N SER A 81 3.87 -12.29 -5.23
CA SER A 81 4.50 -12.94 -6.38
C SER A 81 6.03 -13.03 -6.28
N SER A 82 6.69 -12.26 -5.41
CA SER A 82 8.15 -12.28 -5.21
C SER A 82 8.60 -13.47 -4.36
N VAL A 83 7.72 -13.98 -3.47
CA VAL A 83 8.06 -15.06 -2.54
C VAL A 83 8.22 -16.39 -3.25
N SER A 84 9.41 -16.95 -3.21
CA SER A 84 9.75 -18.25 -3.82
C SER A 84 9.19 -19.45 -3.02
N ARG A 85 9.19 -20.64 -3.65
CA ARG A 85 8.85 -21.89 -2.95
C ARG A 85 9.84 -22.23 -1.83
N ALA A 86 11.12 -21.86 -1.99
CA ALA A 86 12.15 -22.06 -0.99
C ALA A 86 11.89 -21.21 0.27
N GLU A 87 11.45 -19.96 0.09
CA GLU A 87 11.08 -19.07 1.19
C GLU A 87 9.83 -19.55 1.92
N ILE A 88 8.83 -20.08 1.21
CA ILE A 88 7.68 -20.74 1.86
C ILE A 88 8.13 -21.96 2.69
N ALA A 89 9.08 -22.75 2.18
CA ALA A 89 9.65 -23.86 2.94
C ALA A 89 10.40 -23.36 4.20
N LYS A 90 11.14 -22.24 4.09
CA LYS A 90 11.81 -21.57 5.22
C LYS A 90 10.81 -21.13 6.29
N ILE A 91 9.68 -20.51 5.88
CA ILE A 91 8.60 -20.12 6.81
C ILE A 91 8.08 -21.34 7.57
N ARG A 92 7.77 -22.43 6.88
CA ARG A 92 7.31 -23.66 7.53
C ARG A 92 8.35 -24.29 8.44
N GLN A 93 9.62 -24.28 8.02
CA GLN A 93 10.72 -24.79 8.83
C GLN A 93 10.88 -24.00 10.14
N SER A 94 10.66 -22.67 10.12
CA SER A 94 10.75 -21.84 11.33
C SER A 94 9.70 -22.21 12.38
N ALA A 95 8.53 -22.72 11.96
CA ALA A 95 7.46 -23.18 12.85
C ALA A 95 7.67 -24.60 13.41
N GLY A 96 8.68 -25.35 12.94
CA GLY A 96 9.05 -26.66 13.46
C GLY A 96 7.90 -27.67 13.45
N ALA A 97 7.61 -28.27 14.60
CA ALA A 97 6.56 -29.28 14.76
C ALA A 97 5.15 -28.72 14.44
N ASN A 98 4.93 -27.42 14.59
CA ASN A 98 3.65 -26.75 14.34
C ASN A 98 3.52 -26.22 12.89
N ALA A 99 4.41 -26.60 11.97
CA ALA A 99 4.36 -26.16 10.57
C ALA A 99 3.05 -26.50 9.85
N GLY A 100 2.33 -27.52 10.32
CA GLY A 100 0.99 -27.90 9.83
C GLY A 100 -0.09 -26.84 10.06
N ALA A 101 0.11 -25.95 11.04
CA ALA A 101 -0.79 -24.82 11.29
C ALA A 101 -0.67 -23.70 10.26
N ILE A 102 0.36 -23.71 9.38
CA ILE A 102 0.55 -22.66 8.39
C ILE A 102 -0.24 -22.97 7.11
N ARG A 103 -1.16 -22.09 6.76
CA ARG A 103 -1.82 -22.03 5.44
C ARG A 103 -1.16 -20.93 4.63
N VAL A 104 -0.93 -21.20 3.34
CA VAL A 104 -0.31 -20.20 2.45
C VAL A 104 -1.24 -19.92 1.29
N GLU A 105 -1.56 -18.66 1.11
CA GLU A 105 -2.27 -18.13 -0.05
C GLU A 105 -1.36 -17.24 -0.88
N ARG A 106 -1.65 -17.12 -2.18
CA ARG A 106 -0.90 -16.26 -3.10
C ARG A 106 -1.69 -15.00 -3.40
N ALA A 107 -1.01 -13.85 -3.24
CA ALA A 107 -1.49 -12.57 -3.72
C ALA A 107 -0.79 -12.21 -5.04
N PRO A 108 -1.50 -11.62 -6.01
CA PRO A 108 -0.87 -11.05 -7.20
C PRO A 108 -0.10 -9.77 -6.86
N GLY A 109 0.93 -9.46 -7.66
CA GLY A 109 1.78 -8.27 -7.43
C GLY A 109 2.81 -8.48 -6.34
N VAL A 110 3.42 -7.40 -5.87
CA VAL A 110 4.44 -7.37 -4.81
C VAL A 110 3.97 -6.44 -3.69
N PHE A 111 4.12 -6.86 -2.44
CA PHE A 111 3.80 -6.04 -1.28
C PHE A 111 4.88 -4.97 -1.09
N THR A 112 4.59 -3.76 -1.54
CA THR A 112 5.48 -2.61 -1.40
C THR A 112 4.81 -1.54 -0.56
N PRO A 113 5.57 -0.77 0.23
CA PRO A 113 5.03 0.44 0.84
C PRO A 113 4.46 1.34 -0.25
N LEU A 114 3.24 1.81 -0.04
CA LEU A 114 2.63 2.82 -0.90
C LEU A 114 3.11 4.19 -0.42
N LEU A 115 3.55 5.04 -1.33
CA LEU A 115 3.86 6.45 -1.04
C LEU A 115 2.76 7.32 -1.62
N SER A 116 1.84 7.69 -0.75
CA SER A 116 0.63 8.45 -1.06
C SER A 116 0.68 9.86 -0.48
N ALA A 117 -0.25 10.69 -0.90
CA ALA A 117 -0.44 12.03 -0.36
C ALA A 117 -0.56 12.03 1.17
N GLY A 118 0.30 12.77 1.86
CA GLY A 118 0.37 12.88 3.31
C GLY A 118 1.33 11.91 4.00
N ASP A 119 1.93 10.95 3.30
CA ASP A 119 2.87 10.00 3.89
C ASP A 119 4.16 10.67 4.37
N ALA A 120 4.74 10.09 5.43
CA ALA A 120 5.99 10.59 5.99
C ALA A 120 7.16 10.37 5.04
N ILE A 121 7.95 11.42 4.86
CA ILE A 121 9.24 11.38 4.20
C ILE A 121 10.32 11.87 5.16
N TYR A 122 11.47 11.20 5.18
CA TYR A 122 12.55 11.44 6.12
C TYR A 122 13.82 11.82 5.37
N GLY A 123 14.45 12.93 5.79
CA GLY A 123 15.70 13.40 5.20
C GLY A 123 16.54 14.16 6.23
N GLY A 124 17.82 13.80 6.37
CA GLY A 124 18.64 14.34 7.43
C GLY A 124 18.07 14.04 8.81
N GLN A 125 17.77 15.09 9.59
CA GLN A 125 17.14 14.98 10.92
C GLN A 125 15.65 15.37 10.88
N TYR A 126 15.09 15.57 9.69
CA TYR A 126 13.78 16.12 9.49
C TYR A 126 12.78 15.06 9.02
N ARG A 127 11.52 15.27 9.38
CA ARG A 127 10.37 14.59 8.83
C ARG A 127 9.46 15.62 8.19
N CYS A 128 9.12 15.37 6.93
CA CYS A 128 8.10 16.10 6.19
C CYS A 128 7.03 15.13 5.67
N SER A 129 6.15 15.61 4.85
CA SER A 129 5.08 14.84 4.22
C SER A 129 5.15 14.93 2.71
N LEU A 130 4.78 13.85 2.03
CA LEU A 130 4.56 13.83 0.60
C LEU A 130 3.28 14.61 0.27
N GLY A 131 3.36 15.52 -0.69
CA GLY A 131 2.21 16.26 -1.20
C GLY A 131 1.44 15.44 -2.24
N PHE A 132 1.94 15.43 -3.46
CA PHE A 132 1.30 14.72 -4.58
C PHE A 132 2.33 14.01 -5.43
N ASN A 133 1.98 12.82 -5.89
CA ASN A 133 2.76 12.11 -6.90
C ASN A 133 2.58 12.79 -8.26
N VAL A 134 3.69 12.95 -8.98
CA VAL A 134 3.74 13.64 -10.26
C VAL A 134 4.64 12.91 -11.24
N VAL A 135 4.43 13.14 -12.53
CA VAL A 135 5.18 12.50 -13.61
C VAL A 135 5.63 13.52 -14.65
N SER A 136 6.83 13.32 -15.21
CA SER A 136 7.30 13.99 -16.42
C SER A 136 7.89 12.96 -17.38
N GLY A 137 7.25 12.77 -18.53
CA GLY A 137 7.57 11.66 -19.44
C GLY A 137 7.39 10.31 -18.75
N SER A 138 8.46 9.53 -18.63
CA SER A 138 8.47 8.22 -17.95
C SER A 138 9.08 8.28 -16.54
N THR A 139 9.42 9.46 -16.04
CA THR A 139 10.07 9.60 -14.74
C THR A 139 9.07 10.09 -13.71
N TYR A 140 9.05 9.41 -12.58
CA TYR A 140 8.16 9.68 -11.47
C TYR A 140 8.83 10.50 -10.38
N TYR A 141 8.05 11.39 -9.79
CA TYR A 141 8.47 12.31 -8.74
C TYR A 141 7.32 12.50 -7.76
N PHE A 142 7.59 13.23 -6.68
CA PHE A 142 6.53 13.83 -5.86
C PHE A 142 6.86 15.28 -5.53
N LEU A 143 5.82 16.05 -5.25
CA LEU A 143 5.89 17.40 -4.73
C LEU A 143 5.84 17.38 -3.20
N THR A 144 6.63 18.23 -2.56
CA THR A 144 6.63 18.52 -1.13
C THR A 144 6.91 20.01 -0.89
N ALA A 145 7.04 20.46 0.34
CA ALA A 145 7.35 21.86 0.65
C ALA A 145 8.82 22.21 0.27
N GLY A 146 9.03 23.46 -0.14
CA GLY A 146 10.35 23.99 -0.47
C GLY A 146 11.28 23.99 0.73
N HIS A 147 10.81 24.46 1.89
CA HIS A 147 11.61 24.45 3.11
C HIS A 147 12.03 23.03 3.55
N CYS A 148 11.28 21.98 3.15
CA CYS A 148 11.70 20.61 3.29
C CYS A 148 12.81 20.23 2.31
N GLY A 149 12.68 20.64 1.04
CA GLY A 149 13.69 20.40 0.02
C GLY A 149 15.04 21.06 0.32
N ASP A 150 15.04 22.20 1.02
CA ASP A 150 16.26 22.93 1.38
C ASP A 150 17.04 22.28 2.52
N VAL A 151 16.37 21.49 3.38
CA VAL A 151 17.03 20.87 4.54
C VAL A 151 17.52 19.44 4.27
N ALA A 152 17.10 18.82 3.17
CA ALA A 152 17.51 17.45 2.83
C ALA A 152 17.67 17.25 1.31
N ASN A 153 18.83 16.70 0.94
CA ASN A 153 19.12 16.35 -0.46
C ASN A 153 18.68 14.94 -0.84
N THR A 154 18.33 14.09 0.14
CA THR A 154 17.95 12.70 -0.08
C THR A 154 16.86 12.31 0.90
N TRP A 155 15.85 11.60 0.38
CA TRP A 155 14.66 11.23 1.13
C TRP A 155 14.49 9.72 1.23
N TYR A 156 13.90 9.29 2.35
CA TYR A 156 13.66 7.90 2.73
C TYR A 156 12.23 7.73 3.24
N THR A 157 11.71 6.49 3.19
CA THR A 157 10.36 6.16 3.69
C THR A 157 10.32 6.00 5.21
N ASN A 158 11.46 5.91 5.88
CA ASN A 158 11.56 5.64 7.32
C ASN A 158 12.69 6.43 7.98
N SER A 159 12.55 6.64 9.29
CA SER A 159 13.49 7.40 10.11
C SER A 159 14.86 6.74 10.29
N SER A 160 14.98 5.45 10.03
CA SER A 160 16.26 4.71 10.04
C SER A 160 17.04 4.86 8.72
N HIS A 161 16.47 5.54 7.72
CA HIS A 161 17.05 5.78 6.39
C HIS A 161 17.47 4.49 5.66
N THR A 162 16.73 3.40 5.87
CA THR A 162 17.04 2.10 5.24
C THR A 162 16.38 1.92 3.88
N THR A 163 15.25 2.61 3.62
CA THR A 163 14.53 2.50 2.35
C THR A 163 14.57 3.84 1.62
N LEU A 164 15.47 3.95 0.65
CA LEU A 164 15.63 5.13 -0.19
C LEU A 164 14.35 5.42 -0.99
N ILE A 165 13.99 6.70 -1.10
CA ILE A 165 13.06 7.20 -2.13
C ILE A 165 13.86 7.78 -3.29
N GLY A 166 14.64 8.82 -3.04
CA GLY A 166 15.47 9.49 -4.02
C GLY A 166 15.86 10.91 -3.63
N PRO A 167 16.48 11.67 -4.55
CA PRO A 167 17.02 13.00 -4.28
C PRO A 167 16.00 14.11 -4.48
N THR A 168 16.20 15.24 -3.78
CA THR A 168 15.64 16.54 -4.15
C THR A 168 16.22 16.99 -5.48
N ILE A 169 15.36 17.26 -6.47
CA ILE A 169 15.74 17.72 -7.81
C ILE A 169 15.71 19.24 -7.89
N GLY A 170 14.83 19.86 -7.13
CA GLY A 170 14.70 21.32 -7.05
C GLY A 170 13.91 21.71 -5.83
N SER A 171 14.18 22.93 -5.36
CA SER A 171 13.49 23.56 -4.24
C SER A 171 13.35 25.04 -4.49
N SER A 172 12.27 25.63 -4.02
CA SER A 172 12.01 27.06 -4.07
C SER A 172 11.45 27.53 -2.74
N TYR A 173 12.33 28.12 -1.92
CA TYR A 173 12.01 28.74 -0.65
C TYR A 173 13.15 29.71 -0.25
N PRO A 174 12.87 30.92 0.31
CA PRO A 174 11.57 31.56 0.41
C PRO A 174 11.09 32.16 -0.94
N GLY A 175 9.99 32.88 -0.91
CA GLY A 175 9.28 33.40 -2.08
C GLY A 175 8.10 32.51 -2.40
N ASN A 176 8.39 31.28 -2.77
CA ASN A 176 7.46 30.13 -2.86
C ASN A 176 7.76 29.12 -1.76
N ASP A 177 7.01 28.00 -1.71
CA ASP A 177 7.30 26.90 -0.81
C ASP A 177 6.95 25.54 -1.44
N TYR A 178 7.72 25.14 -2.46
CA TYR A 178 7.58 23.85 -3.12
C TYR A 178 8.93 23.23 -3.46
N ALA A 179 9.01 21.91 -3.45
CA ALA A 179 10.15 21.12 -3.90
C ALA A 179 9.71 19.91 -4.70
N LEU A 180 10.60 19.42 -5.56
CA LEU A 180 10.45 18.21 -6.37
C LEU A 180 11.46 17.17 -5.94
N VAL A 181 10.97 15.97 -5.63
CA VAL A 181 11.80 14.81 -5.27
C VAL A 181 11.56 13.69 -6.28
N ARG A 182 12.65 13.12 -6.82
CA ARG A 182 12.59 12.02 -7.79
C ARG A 182 12.48 10.66 -7.08
N TYR A 183 11.74 9.75 -7.67
CA TYR A 183 11.77 8.35 -7.31
C TYR A 183 12.93 7.64 -8.00
N ASP A 184 13.99 7.30 -7.25
CA ASP A 184 15.11 6.49 -7.73
C ASP A 184 14.92 5.01 -7.39
N ASN A 185 14.15 4.73 -6.33
CA ASN A 185 13.78 3.37 -5.96
C ASN A 185 12.53 2.92 -6.71
N THR A 186 12.72 2.17 -7.77
CA THR A 186 11.65 1.68 -8.64
C THR A 186 10.78 0.59 -8.01
N SER A 187 11.13 0.08 -6.83
CA SER A 187 10.31 -0.87 -6.08
C SER A 187 9.21 -0.21 -5.26
N LEU A 188 9.27 1.11 -5.07
CA LEU A 188 8.23 1.84 -4.34
C LEU A 188 7.02 2.08 -5.23
N SER A 189 5.85 1.78 -4.71
CA SER A 189 4.59 2.14 -5.35
C SER A 189 4.22 3.60 -5.01
N HIS A 190 3.85 4.36 -6.04
CA HIS A 190 3.48 5.78 -5.95
C HIS A 190 2.13 5.98 -6.64
N PRO A 191 1.00 5.61 -5.97
CA PRO A 191 -0.33 5.68 -6.56
C PRO A 191 -0.72 7.12 -6.89
N GLY A 192 -1.44 7.29 -8.01
CA GLY A 192 -2.09 8.53 -8.40
C GLY A 192 -3.49 8.67 -7.81
N GLY A 193 -4.33 9.39 -8.50
CA GLY A 193 -5.74 9.58 -8.15
C GLY A 193 -6.14 11.04 -7.97
N PHE A 194 -5.22 11.97 -8.31
CA PHE A 194 -5.48 13.39 -8.21
C PHE A 194 -5.33 14.10 -9.56
N THR A 195 -6.02 15.21 -9.70
CA THR A 195 -5.88 16.16 -10.81
C THR A 195 -5.74 17.57 -10.26
N VAL A 196 -4.88 18.38 -10.90
CA VAL A 196 -4.66 19.77 -10.47
C VAL A 196 -5.93 20.59 -10.62
N ALA A 197 -6.30 21.30 -9.56
CA ALA A 197 -7.38 22.29 -9.57
C ALA A 197 -6.95 23.56 -8.83
N ASP A 198 -7.71 24.64 -9.04
CA ASP A 198 -7.53 25.89 -8.30
C ASP A 198 -8.54 25.96 -7.17
N ALA A 199 -8.06 26.33 -5.99
CA ALA A 199 -8.92 26.54 -4.82
C ALA A 199 -9.77 27.79 -4.98
N TYR A 200 -10.93 27.83 -4.32
CA TYR A 200 -11.77 29.02 -4.21
C TYR A 200 -12.17 29.27 -2.76
N VAL A 201 -12.43 30.52 -2.40
CA VAL A 201 -12.85 30.89 -1.04
C VAL A 201 -14.20 30.25 -0.72
N GLY A 202 -14.29 29.59 0.43
CA GLY A 202 -15.45 28.82 0.85
C GLY A 202 -15.42 27.34 0.46
N GLU A 203 -14.42 26.89 -0.29
CA GLU A 203 -14.27 25.48 -0.66
C GLU A 203 -14.00 24.60 0.58
N SER A 204 -14.78 23.51 0.71
CA SER A 204 -14.56 22.51 1.74
C SER A 204 -13.37 21.63 1.34
N VAL A 205 -12.37 21.55 2.20
CA VAL A 205 -11.11 20.89 1.89
C VAL A 205 -10.67 19.94 2.98
N LYS A 206 -9.78 19.01 2.59
CA LYS A 206 -9.05 18.15 3.50
C LYS A 206 -7.56 18.39 3.36
N ARG A 207 -6.84 18.29 4.47
CA ARG A 207 -5.38 18.25 4.50
C ARG A 207 -4.95 16.90 5.09
N THR A 208 -4.00 16.24 4.45
CA THR A 208 -3.37 15.03 5.00
C THR A 208 -1.87 15.27 5.15
N GLY A 209 -1.35 14.92 6.32
CA GLY A 209 0.08 15.00 6.63
C GLY A 209 0.49 13.97 7.67
N SER A 210 1.79 13.74 7.76
CA SER A 210 2.38 12.60 8.47
C SER A 210 2.35 12.68 9.99
N THR A 211 2.10 13.86 10.55
CA THR A 211 2.02 14.04 12.00
C THR A 211 0.63 13.87 12.53
N THR A 212 -0.34 14.55 11.93
CA THR A 212 -1.70 14.63 12.49
C THR A 212 -2.74 13.89 11.65
N GLY A 213 -2.32 13.25 10.55
CA GLY A 213 -3.24 12.54 9.64
C GLY A 213 -4.12 13.51 8.86
N THR A 214 -5.39 13.16 8.67
CA THR A 214 -6.33 13.93 7.85
C THR A 214 -7.24 14.81 8.70
N HIS A 215 -7.27 16.10 8.38
CA HIS A 215 -8.16 17.09 8.96
C HIS A 215 -8.91 17.83 7.87
N SER A 216 -10.11 18.33 8.21
CA SER A 216 -10.99 19.03 7.28
C SER A 216 -11.18 20.49 7.71
N GLY A 217 -11.54 21.33 6.75
CA GLY A 217 -11.88 22.73 6.98
C GLY A 217 -12.30 23.42 5.70
N THR A 218 -12.06 24.73 5.64
CA THR A 218 -12.52 25.57 4.54
C THR A 218 -11.43 26.52 4.10
N VAL A 219 -11.34 26.79 2.81
CA VAL A 219 -10.49 27.86 2.26
C VAL A 219 -11.05 29.22 2.69
N THR A 220 -10.24 30.00 3.38
CA THR A 220 -10.65 31.30 3.94
C THR A 220 -10.13 32.51 3.17
N ALA A 221 -9.02 32.36 2.46
CA ALA A 221 -8.48 33.40 1.58
C ALA A 221 -7.53 32.80 0.54
N LEU A 222 -7.30 33.52 -0.54
CA LEU A 222 -6.33 33.21 -1.59
C LEU A 222 -5.35 34.39 -1.74
N ASN A 223 -4.24 34.12 -2.42
CA ASN A 223 -3.21 35.14 -2.72
C ASN A 223 -2.61 35.75 -1.45
N VAL A 224 -2.49 34.97 -0.38
CA VAL A 224 -1.99 35.44 0.91
C VAL A 224 -0.46 35.45 0.91
N SER A 225 0.13 36.51 1.45
CA SER A 225 1.56 36.53 1.80
C SER A 225 1.70 36.27 3.29
N VAL A 226 2.60 35.38 3.66
CA VAL A 226 2.93 35.07 5.05
C VAL A 226 4.43 35.17 5.27
N ARG A 227 4.80 35.78 6.40
CA ARG A 227 6.20 35.83 6.84
C ARG A 227 6.36 34.94 8.05
N TYR A 228 7.11 33.85 7.88
CA TYR A 228 7.41 32.95 8.95
C TYR A 228 8.50 33.48 9.87
N VAL A 229 8.40 33.20 11.16
CA VAL A 229 9.38 33.58 12.18
C VAL A 229 10.41 32.48 12.40
N GLY A 230 11.59 32.84 12.93
CA GLY A 230 12.63 31.89 13.33
C GLY A 230 13.74 31.70 12.30
N LYS A 231 14.69 30.80 12.65
CA LYS A 231 15.82 30.45 11.81
C LYS A 231 15.30 29.65 10.59
N GLY A 232 15.58 30.15 9.40
CA GLY A 232 15.04 29.59 8.15
C GLY A 232 13.64 30.13 7.82
N GLY A 233 13.13 31.11 8.57
CA GLY A 233 11.91 31.85 8.23
C GLY A 233 12.10 32.71 6.99
N GLY A 234 11.01 33.01 6.30
CA GLY A 234 11.00 33.84 5.11
C GLY A 234 9.61 34.29 4.75
N THR A 235 9.49 35.15 3.73
CA THR A 235 8.18 35.53 3.19
C THR A 235 7.88 34.63 2.00
N VAL A 236 6.68 34.02 2.01
CA VAL A 236 6.10 33.32 0.87
C VAL A 236 4.82 34.00 0.46
N SER A 237 4.50 33.99 -0.82
CA SER A 237 3.37 34.75 -1.39
C SER A 237 2.51 33.86 -2.29
N GLY A 238 1.31 34.34 -2.64
CA GLY A 238 0.39 33.57 -3.48
C GLY A 238 -0.30 32.39 -2.79
N MET A 239 -0.25 32.32 -1.47
CA MET A 239 -0.67 31.17 -0.69
C MET A 239 -2.20 31.04 -0.56
N ILE A 240 -2.67 29.80 -0.49
CA ILE A 240 -4.02 29.44 -0.04
C ILE A 240 -4.03 29.45 1.49
N ARG A 241 -5.00 30.13 2.10
CA ARG A 241 -5.23 30.09 3.55
C ARG A 241 -6.47 29.30 3.88
N THR A 242 -6.37 28.46 4.90
CA THR A 242 -7.52 27.68 5.43
C THR A 242 -7.62 27.83 6.94
N ASN A 243 -8.72 27.32 7.50
CA ASN A 243 -8.88 27.07 8.94
C ASN A 243 -8.60 25.61 9.33
N VAL A 244 -7.98 24.83 8.44
CA VAL A 244 -7.51 23.47 8.77
C VAL A 244 -6.28 23.60 9.67
N CYS A 245 -6.17 22.76 10.69
CA CYS A 245 -4.98 22.68 11.53
C CYS A 245 -3.83 21.95 10.84
N ALA A 246 -2.60 22.24 11.25
CA ALA A 246 -1.39 21.48 10.91
C ALA A 246 -0.36 21.63 12.04
N GLU A 247 0.50 20.62 12.17
CA GLU A 247 1.58 20.59 13.16
C GLU A 247 2.93 20.27 12.50
N PRO A 248 4.06 20.51 13.18
CA PRO A 248 5.38 20.20 12.64
C PRO A 248 5.47 18.75 12.13
N GLY A 249 5.98 18.59 10.90
CA GLY A 249 6.03 17.34 10.16
C GLY A 249 4.89 17.15 9.16
N ASP A 250 3.78 17.88 9.26
CA ASP A 250 2.75 17.94 8.23
C ASP A 250 3.16 18.77 7.00
N SER A 251 4.26 19.50 7.10
CA SER A 251 4.88 20.27 6.00
C SER A 251 5.04 19.42 4.74
N GLY A 252 4.63 19.96 3.60
CA GLY A 252 4.64 19.25 2.32
C GLY A 252 3.39 18.43 2.03
N GLY A 253 2.58 18.13 3.04
CA GLY A 253 1.37 17.32 2.90
C GLY A 253 0.31 17.94 2.00
N ALA A 254 -0.60 17.11 1.50
CA ALA A 254 -1.60 17.47 0.50
C ALA A 254 -2.79 18.23 1.07
N LEU A 255 -3.21 19.31 0.39
CA LEU A 255 -4.52 19.93 0.51
C LEU A 255 -5.35 19.56 -0.71
N TYR A 256 -6.56 19.05 -0.51
CA TYR A 256 -7.39 18.53 -1.59
C TYR A 256 -8.90 18.62 -1.32
N ASP A 257 -9.71 18.57 -2.38
CA ASP A 257 -11.16 18.34 -2.36
C ASP A 257 -11.48 17.14 -3.26
N GLY A 258 -11.88 16.00 -2.65
CA GLY A 258 -12.04 14.75 -3.39
C GLY A 258 -10.75 14.33 -4.09
N SER A 259 -10.77 14.27 -5.42
CA SER A 259 -9.60 14.01 -6.27
C SER A 259 -8.90 15.28 -6.80
N LYS A 260 -9.31 16.48 -6.36
CA LYS A 260 -8.69 17.73 -6.78
C LYS A 260 -7.49 18.05 -5.92
N ALA A 261 -6.30 18.08 -6.47
CA ALA A 261 -5.08 18.56 -5.86
C ALA A 261 -5.06 20.08 -5.85
N LEU A 262 -5.08 20.70 -4.68
CA LEU A 262 -5.20 22.16 -4.52
C LEU A 262 -3.90 22.82 -4.04
N GLY A 263 -3.26 22.25 -3.00
CA GLY A 263 -2.12 22.89 -2.36
C GLY A 263 -1.19 21.94 -1.62
N ILE A 264 -0.01 22.44 -1.30
CA ILE A 264 1.07 21.77 -0.56
C ILE A 264 1.21 22.51 0.78
N THR A 265 1.16 21.82 1.89
CA THR A 265 1.24 22.42 3.24
C THR A 265 2.58 23.13 3.43
N SER A 266 2.52 24.44 3.66
CA SER A 266 3.68 25.28 3.94
C SER A 266 3.91 25.45 5.44
N GLY A 267 2.97 26.02 6.14
CA GLY A 267 3.05 26.26 7.56
C GLY A 267 1.80 26.95 8.09
N GLY A 268 1.78 27.25 9.39
CA GLY A 268 0.60 27.83 9.99
C GLY A 268 0.79 28.21 11.45
N SER A 269 -0.34 28.38 12.14
CA SER A 269 -0.43 28.63 13.59
C SER A 269 -1.56 27.84 14.21
N GLY A 270 -1.49 27.60 15.52
CA GLY A 270 -2.42 26.75 16.28
C GLY A 270 -1.99 25.30 16.28
N ASP A 271 -2.89 24.41 16.65
CA ASP A 271 -2.70 22.97 16.73
C ASP A 271 -3.99 22.22 16.37
N CYS A 272 -3.94 20.89 16.25
CA CYS A 272 -5.12 20.10 15.90
C CYS A 272 -6.04 19.76 17.09
N LYS A 273 -5.76 20.27 18.30
CA LYS A 273 -6.65 20.18 19.46
C LYS A 273 -7.53 21.43 19.60
N SER A 274 -6.93 22.61 19.39
CA SER A 274 -7.59 23.91 19.57
C SER A 274 -8.01 24.56 18.24
N GLY A 275 -7.59 24.01 17.11
CA GLY A 275 -7.78 24.56 15.77
C GLY A 275 -6.61 25.43 15.35
N GLY A 276 -6.57 25.77 14.07
CA GLY A 276 -5.45 26.50 13.51
C GLY A 276 -5.76 27.26 12.22
N THR A 277 -4.76 27.97 11.76
CA THR A 277 -4.72 28.57 10.43
C THR A 277 -3.50 28.02 9.70
N THR A 278 -3.72 27.47 8.52
CA THR A 278 -2.64 26.87 7.72
C THR A 278 -2.60 27.48 6.34
N PHE A 279 -1.39 27.66 5.82
CA PHE A 279 -1.09 28.19 4.50
C PHE A 279 -0.54 27.10 3.60
N TYR A 280 -0.91 27.16 2.32
CA TYR A 280 -0.53 26.15 1.34
C TYR A 280 -0.02 26.83 0.07
N GLN A 281 1.04 26.29 -0.48
CA GLN A 281 1.50 26.61 -1.81
C GLN A 281 0.52 26.02 -2.83
N PRO A 282 -0.01 26.79 -3.80
CA PRO A 282 -0.83 26.23 -4.87
C PRO A 282 -0.08 25.15 -5.65
N VAL A 283 -0.68 23.96 -5.79
CA VAL A 283 -0.03 22.83 -6.48
C VAL A 283 0.19 23.10 -7.96
N ARG A 284 -0.70 23.86 -8.61
CA ARG A 284 -0.57 24.27 -10.02
C ARG A 284 0.71 25.01 -10.28
N GLU A 285 1.09 25.92 -9.40
CA GLU A 285 2.32 26.69 -9.53
C GLU A 285 3.55 25.79 -9.48
N ALA A 286 3.62 24.90 -8.50
CA ALA A 286 4.70 23.93 -8.35
C ALA A 286 4.79 22.98 -9.56
N ALA A 287 3.65 22.45 -10.02
CA ALA A 287 3.60 21.57 -11.18
C ALA A 287 4.08 22.25 -12.46
N ASN A 288 3.66 23.51 -12.68
CA ASN A 288 4.11 24.30 -13.82
C ASN A 288 5.61 24.64 -13.75
N ALA A 289 6.11 25.02 -12.58
CA ALA A 289 7.51 25.38 -12.38
C ALA A 289 8.47 24.22 -12.73
N TYR A 290 8.06 22.98 -12.42
CA TYR A 290 8.86 21.78 -12.70
C TYR A 290 8.46 21.05 -13.98
N ASN A 291 7.45 21.53 -14.72
CA ASN A 291 6.91 20.86 -15.90
C ASN A 291 6.55 19.38 -15.64
N VAL A 292 5.78 19.17 -14.58
CA VAL A 292 5.28 17.85 -14.16
C VAL A 292 3.76 17.82 -14.11
N THR A 293 3.18 16.63 -14.23
CA THR A 293 1.74 16.40 -14.17
C THR A 293 1.38 15.59 -12.91
N VAL A 294 0.44 16.09 -12.12
CA VAL A 294 -0.20 15.31 -11.05
C VAL A 294 -1.11 14.26 -11.70
N TYR A 295 -1.07 13.03 -11.25
CA TYR A 295 -1.84 11.93 -11.86
C TYR A 295 -2.65 11.11 -10.85
#